data_63708a9606f5c0e8ba8daa6b86585745
#
_entry.id   63708a9606f5c0e8ba8daa6b86585745
#
_cell.length_a   1.000
_cell.length_b   1.000
_cell.length_c   1.000
_cell.angle_alpha   90.00
_cell.angle_beta   90.00
_cell.angle_gamma   90.00
#
_symmetry.space_group_name_H-M   'P 1'
#
loop_
_entity.id
_entity.type
_entity.pdbx_description
1 polymer ?
#
loop_
_entity_poly.entity_id
_entity_poly.type
_entity_poly.pdbx_seq_one_letter_code
_entity_poly.pdbx_strand_id
1 'polypeptide(L)'
;MMQETLFALCDPTRREILKMLKKGSKTAGEIAERFDISPPAISRHLSILKDAELVETRREGKFVVYELICEPLDELDDWLRNMMKENL
;
A
#
# COMPACT_ATOMS: atom_id res chain seq x y z
N MET A 1 -1.10 -1.42 -12.37
CA MET A 1 -2.36 -1.15 -13.07
C MET A 1 -3.46 -0.84 -12.08
N MET A 2 -4.48 -0.13 -12.53
CA MET A 2 -5.54 0.34 -11.63
C MET A 2 -6.31 -0.78 -10.96
N GLN A 3 -6.48 -1.90 -11.64
CA GLN A 3 -7.22 -3.02 -11.07
C GLN A 3 -6.53 -3.58 -9.83
N GLU A 4 -5.22 -3.72 -9.89
CA GLU A 4 -4.44 -4.17 -8.72
C GLU A 4 -4.50 -3.16 -7.59
N THR A 5 -4.49 -1.87 -7.93
CA THR A 5 -4.64 -0.80 -6.95
C THR A 5 -5.97 -0.94 -6.23
N LEU A 6 -7.06 -1.10 -6.98
CA LEU A 6 -8.39 -1.23 -6.39
C LEU A 6 -8.48 -2.47 -5.50
N PHE A 7 -7.93 -3.59 -5.97
CA PHE A 7 -7.92 -4.81 -5.16
C PHE A 7 -7.16 -4.60 -3.85
N ALA A 8 -6.00 -3.98 -3.93
CA ALA A 8 -5.19 -3.72 -2.74
C ALA A 8 -5.93 -2.84 -1.75
N LEU A 9 -6.67 -1.85 -2.22
CA LEU A 9 -7.39 -0.91 -1.36
C LEU A 9 -8.69 -1.47 -0.80
N CYS A 10 -9.14 -2.64 -1.24
CA CYS A 10 -10.36 -3.25 -0.72
C CYS A 10 -10.28 -3.65 0.74
N ASP A 11 -9.09 -3.85 1.27
CA ASP A 11 -8.91 -4.38 2.62
C ASP A 11 -8.52 -3.26 3.59
N PRO A 12 -9.21 -3.16 4.74
CA PRO A 12 -8.89 -2.09 5.71
C PRO A 12 -7.49 -2.20 6.30
N THR A 13 -6.98 -3.41 6.50
CA THR A 13 -5.62 -3.57 7.02
C THR A 13 -4.60 -2.99 6.03
N ARG A 14 -4.79 -3.25 4.75
CA ARG A 14 -3.88 -2.72 3.75
C ARG A 14 -3.96 -1.20 3.67
N ARG A 15 -5.15 -0.63 3.81
CA ARG A 15 -5.29 0.83 3.85
C ARG A 15 -4.55 1.42 5.06
N GLU A 16 -4.61 0.73 6.23
CA GLU A 16 -3.89 1.19 7.41
C GLU A 16 -2.39 1.10 7.23
N ILE A 17 -1.90 0.06 6.56
CA ILE A 17 -0.48 -0.06 6.27
C ILE A 17 -0.02 1.14 5.43
N LEU A 18 -0.78 1.48 4.40
CA LEU A 18 -0.44 2.62 3.55
C LEU A 18 -0.43 3.92 4.35
N LYS A 19 -1.36 4.08 5.29
CA LYS A 19 -1.39 5.25 6.17
C LYS A 19 -0.13 5.35 7.02
N MET A 20 0.33 4.22 7.54
CA MET A 20 1.59 4.18 8.29
C MET A 20 2.75 4.63 7.44
N LEU A 21 2.82 4.11 6.22
CA LEU A 21 3.93 4.39 5.31
C LEU A 21 3.90 5.83 4.78
N LYS A 22 2.73 6.44 4.79
CA LYS A 22 2.62 7.85 4.44
C LYS A 22 3.44 8.73 5.38
N LYS A 23 3.60 8.30 6.63
CA LYS A 23 4.34 9.04 7.64
C LYS A 23 5.84 8.79 7.56
N GLY A 24 6.26 7.78 6.81
CA GLY A 24 7.65 7.42 6.66
C GLY A 24 7.80 5.94 6.42
N SER A 25 8.94 5.54 5.88
CA SER A 25 9.21 4.13 5.61
C SER A 25 9.28 3.34 6.92
N LYS A 26 8.95 2.05 6.85
CA LYS A 26 8.89 1.15 8.00
C LYS A 26 9.47 -0.20 7.63
N THR A 27 10.08 -0.85 8.61
CA THR A 27 10.49 -2.24 8.42
C THR A 27 9.26 -3.15 8.49
N ALA A 28 9.39 -4.35 7.92
CA ALA A 28 8.34 -5.36 8.01
C ALA A 28 7.95 -5.62 9.47
N GLY A 29 8.93 -5.67 10.36
CA GLY A 29 8.67 -5.89 11.79
C GLY A 29 7.85 -4.76 12.42
N GLU A 30 8.21 -3.53 12.10
CA GLU A 30 7.46 -2.37 12.59
C GLU A 30 6.02 -2.37 12.12
N ILE A 31 5.80 -2.78 10.87
CA ILE A 31 4.44 -2.90 10.35
C ILE A 31 3.68 -3.99 11.10
N ALA A 32 4.31 -5.16 11.25
CA ALA A 32 3.68 -6.30 11.91
C ALA A 32 3.27 -6.00 13.35
N GLU A 33 4.08 -5.24 14.06
CA GLU A 33 3.77 -4.89 15.46
C GLU A 33 2.49 -4.11 15.62
N ARG A 34 2.07 -3.42 14.58
CA ARG A 34 0.91 -2.55 14.63
C ARG A 34 -0.41 -3.32 14.58
N PHE A 35 -0.38 -4.56 14.14
CA PHE A 35 -1.59 -5.33 13.89
C PHE A 35 -1.62 -6.61 14.71
N ASP A 36 -2.82 -7.00 15.15
CA ASP A 36 -3.03 -8.22 15.91
C ASP A 36 -3.49 -9.33 14.96
N ILE A 37 -2.65 -9.63 13.99
CA ILE A 37 -2.90 -10.70 13.02
C ILE A 37 -1.62 -11.49 12.83
N SER A 38 -1.75 -12.67 12.24
CA SER A 38 -0.61 -13.57 12.13
C SER A 38 0.46 -13.05 11.18
N PRO A 39 1.74 -13.41 11.39
CA PRO A 39 2.80 -13.04 10.47
C PRO A 39 2.55 -13.44 9.02
N PRO A 40 2.01 -14.64 8.72
CA PRO A 40 1.67 -14.95 7.33
C PRO A 40 0.63 -14.02 6.74
N ALA A 41 -0.34 -13.56 7.55
CA ALA A 41 -1.35 -12.63 7.07
C ALA A 41 -0.72 -11.29 6.72
N ILE A 42 0.18 -10.79 7.56
CA ILE A 42 0.91 -9.55 7.28
C ILE A 42 1.71 -9.69 5.98
N SER A 43 2.43 -10.81 5.84
CA SER A 43 3.22 -11.05 4.63
C SER A 43 2.35 -11.04 3.38
N ARG A 44 1.16 -11.62 3.46
CA ARG A 44 0.23 -11.63 2.33
C ARG A 44 -0.21 -10.22 1.97
N HIS A 45 -0.57 -9.41 2.97
CA HIS A 45 -0.97 -8.02 2.73
C HIS A 45 0.15 -7.23 2.09
N LEU A 46 1.37 -7.38 2.58
CA LEU A 46 2.52 -6.67 2.02
C LEU A 46 2.81 -7.11 0.59
N SER A 47 2.64 -8.39 0.31
CA SER A 47 2.82 -8.93 -1.04
C SER A 47 1.81 -8.33 -2.02
N ILE A 48 0.55 -8.24 -1.60
CA ILE A 48 -0.50 -7.63 -2.43
C ILE A 48 -0.20 -6.17 -2.72
N LEU A 49 0.24 -5.43 -1.69
CA LEU A 49 0.61 -4.02 -1.88
C LEU A 49 1.79 -3.87 -2.82
N LYS A 50 2.75 -4.76 -2.72
CA LYS A 50 3.92 -4.72 -3.59
C LYS A 50 3.56 -5.05 -5.03
N ASP A 51 2.70 -6.05 -5.23
CA ASP A 51 2.24 -6.42 -6.58
C ASP A 51 1.46 -5.28 -7.23
N ALA A 52 0.77 -4.48 -6.44
CA ALA A 52 0.04 -3.31 -6.94
C ALA A 52 0.95 -2.10 -7.12
N GLU A 53 2.24 -2.25 -6.82
CA GLU A 53 3.23 -1.18 -6.90
C GLU A 53 2.88 0.02 -6.03
N LEU A 54 2.16 -0.23 -4.94
CA LEU A 54 1.85 0.79 -3.95
C LEU A 54 2.95 0.93 -2.91
N VAL A 55 3.82 -0.05 -2.83
CA VAL A 55 5.00 -0.01 -1.99
C VAL A 55 6.19 -0.57 -2.76
N GLU A 56 7.37 -0.10 -2.40
CA GLU A 56 8.60 -0.74 -2.83
C GLU A 56 9.44 -1.06 -1.61
N THR A 57 10.40 -1.95 -1.79
CA THR A 57 11.20 -2.44 -0.69
C THR A 57 12.67 -2.19 -0.97
N ARG A 58 13.44 -2.05 0.12
CA ARG A 58 14.90 -2.05 0.04
C ARG A 58 15.46 -2.78 1.25
N ARG A 59 16.67 -3.27 1.13
CA ARG A 59 17.36 -3.92 2.23
C ARG A 59 18.20 -2.90 2.98
N GLU A 60 18.09 -2.92 4.30
CA GLU A 60 18.97 -2.16 5.18
C GLU A 60 19.50 -3.12 6.22
N GLY A 61 20.71 -3.64 5.99
CA GLY A 61 21.28 -4.68 6.82
C GLY A 61 20.41 -5.93 6.74
N LYS A 62 19.94 -6.40 7.88
CA LYS A 62 19.08 -7.58 7.95
C LYS A 62 17.59 -7.23 7.82
N PHE A 63 17.27 -5.95 7.68
CA PHE A 63 15.87 -5.50 7.64
C PHE A 63 15.41 -5.28 6.21
N VAL A 64 14.12 -5.53 5.98
CA VAL A 64 13.44 -5.16 4.74
C VAL A 64 12.58 -3.93 5.07
N VAL A 65 12.83 -2.84 4.36
CA VAL A 65 12.15 -1.57 4.60
C VAL A 65 11.15 -1.34 3.48
N TYR A 66 9.92 -0.96 3.85
CA TYR A 66 8.82 -0.69 2.93
C TYR A 66 8.59 0.80 2.83
N GLU A 67 8.34 1.26 1.62
CA GLU A 67 8.15 2.69 1.34
C GLU A 67 6.94 2.87 0.43
N LEU A 68 6.14 3.90 0.70
CA LEU A 68 4.94 4.19 -0.09
C LEU A 68 5.31 4.71 -1.47
N ILE A 69 4.62 4.23 -2.49
CA ILE A 69 4.72 4.71 -3.86
C ILE A 69 3.37 5.30 -4.22
N CYS A 70 3.34 6.59 -4.52
CA CYS A 70 2.08 7.31 -4.73
C CYS A 70 1.53 7.21 -6.15
N GLU A 71 2.34 6.82 -7.11
CA GLU A 71 1.91 6.83 -8.52
C GLU A 71 0.60 6.10 -8.78
N PRO A 72 0.38 4.87 -8.26
CA PRO A 72 -0.91 4.22 -8.49
C PRO A 72 -2.07 4.96 -7.87
N LEU A 73 -1.84 5.64 -6.74
CA LEU A 73 -2.89 6.45 -6.11
C LEU A 73 -3.21 7.67 -6.95
N ASP A 74 -2.19 8.27 -7.56
CA ASP A 74 -2.39 9.43 -8.45
C ASP A 74 -3.21 9.04 -9.67
N GLU A 75 -2.94 7.87 -10.25
CA GLU A 75 -3.73 7.34 -11.36
C GLU A 75 -5.20 7.18 -10.98
N LEU A 76 -5.43 6.61 -9.81
CA LEU A 76 -6.79 6.40 -9.32
C LEU A 76 -7.47 7.74 -9.05
N ASP A 77 -6.75 8.69 -8.47
CA ASP A 77 -7.28 10.02 -8.21
C ASP A 77 -7.71 10.70 -9.50
N ASP A 78 -6.88 10.63 -10.53
CA ASP A 78 -7.20 11.20 -11.84
C ASP A 78 -8.46 10.57 -12.41
N TRP A 79 -8.58 9.26 -12.31
CA TRP A 79 -9.75 8.55 -12.83
C TRP A 79 -11.01 8.99 -12.08
N LEU A 80 -10.92 9.07 -10.74
CA LEU A 80 -12.06 9.48 -9.91
C LEU A 80 -12.48 10.91 -10.22
N ARG A 81 -11.51 11.82 -10.34
CA ARG A 81 -11.82 13.22 -10.65
C ARG A 81 -12.46 13.34 -12.02
N ASN A 82 -12.00 12.57 -12.97
CA ASN A 82 -12.54 12.58 -14.30
C ASN A 82 -14.00 12.11 -14.32
N MET A 83 -14.29 11.07 -13.51
CA MET A 83 -15.65 10.56 -13.40
C MET A 83 -16.60 11.54 -12.71
N MET A 84 -16.07 12.37 -11.82
CA MET A 84 -16.88 13.33 -11.07
C MET A 84 -17.08 14.65 -11.79
N LYS A 85 -16.32 14.91 -12.86
CA LYS A 85 -16.51 16.12 -13.65
C LYS A 85 -17.86 16.12 -14.32
N GLU A 86 -18.46 17.31 -14.37
CA GLU A 86 -19.66 17.47 -15.16
C GLU A 86 -19.33 17.28 -16.62
N ASN A 87 -20.12 16.50 -17.25
CA ASN A 87 -19.88 16.12 -18.64
C ASN A 87 -20.83 16.90 -19.51
N LEU A 88 -20.50 18.13 -19.76
CA LEU A 88 -21.38 19.04 -20.50
C LEU A 88 -21.00 19.14 -21.95
#